data_637a00d928767d6cc7f61cc05c17c3a9
#
_entry.id   637a00d928767d6cc7f61cc05c17c3a9
#
_cell.length_a   1.000
_cell.length_b   1.000
_cell.length_c   1.000
_cell.angle_alpha   90.00
_cell.angle_beta   90.00
_cell.angle_gamma   90.00
#
_symmetry.space_group_name_H-M   'P 1'
#
loop_
_entity.id
_entity.type
_entity.pdbx_description
1 polymer ?
#
loop_
_entity_poly.entity_id
_entity_poly.type
_entity_poly.pdbx_seq_one_letter_code
_entity_poly.pdbx_strand_id
1 'polypeptide(L)'
;MVADGPAMASARSVLWARRADASTTGGAVVQDWARPVVHWEIEAKDPERQKAFYADLFNWTIGDGFIMEIPAGIGGPEPGPGGHLRASDRSGVTLYVQVADLRASLDKSVSLGATIVAEPFDVPHGPTLAGILDPEGNPLMLVQA
;
A
#
# COMPACT_ATOMS: atom_id res chain seq x y z
N MET A 1 4.11 -13.29 32.84
CA MET A 1 3.44 -14.30 32.03
C MET A 1 2.95 -13.75 30.70
N VAL A 2 3.78 -13.08 29.94
CA VAL A 2 3.37 -12.38 28.72
C VAL A 2 4.47 -12.37 27.65
N ALA A 3 5.20 -13.45 27.51
CA ALA A 3 6.36 -13.43 26.63
C ALA A 3 6.12 -13.94 25.19
N ASP A 4 4.91 -14.40 24.87
CA ASP A 4 4.71 -15.12 23.60
C ASP A 4 4.35 -14.22 22.39
N GLY A 5 3.85 -13.03 22.62
CA GLY A 5 3.41 -12.15 21.54
C GLY A 5 4.53 -11.61 20.64
N PRO A 6 5.59 -11.05 21.19
CA PRO A 6 6.69 -10.53 20.38
C PRO A 6 7.45 -11.60 19.61
N ALA A 7 7.60 -12.78 20.22
CA ALA A 7 8.32 -13.90 19.58
C ALA A 7 7.55 -14.47 18.39
N MET A 8 6.22 -14.52 18.46
CA MET A 8 5.38 -14.98 17.35
C MET A 8 5.35 -14.01 16.18
N ALA A 9 5.30 -12.73 16.46
CA ALA A 9 5.38 -11.70 15.43
C ALA A 9 6.74 -11.75 14.71
N SER A 10 7.82 -11.91 15.45
CA SER A 10 9.17 -12.05 14.89
C SER A 10 9.29 -13.31 14.01
N ALA A 11 8.72 -14.43 14.43
CA ALA A 11 8.75 -15.66 13.65
C ALA A 11 7.97 -15.53 12.34
N ARG A 12 6.83 -14.85 12.36
CA ARG A 12 6.05 -14.58 11.14
C ARG A 12 6.81 -13.68 10.19
N SER A 13 7.44 -12.65 10.69
CA SER A 13 8.26 -11.74 9.89
C SER A 13 9.43 -12.45 9.23
N VAL A 14 10.08 -13.36 9.95
CA VAL A 14 11.17 -14.17 9.43
C VAL A 14 10.69 -15.14 8.35
N LEU A 15 9.52 -15.76 8.53
CA LEU A 15 8.96 -16.66 7.53
C LEU A 15 8.61 -15.93 6.23
N TRP A 16 8.08 -14.74 6.33
CA TRP A 16 7.78 -13.93 5.15
C TRP A 16 9.06 -13.50 4.43
N ALA A 17 10.05 -13.05 5.16
CA ALA A 17 11.34 -12.69 4.61
C ALA A 17 12.05 -13.89 3.93
N ARG A 18 11.95 -15.06 4.51
CA ARG A 18 12.51 -16.28 3.90
C ARG A 18 11.83 -16.65 2.59
N ARG A 19 10.53 -16.43 2.46
CA ARG A 19 9.82 -16.63 1.20
C ARG A 19 10.30 -15.66 0.12
N ALA A 20 10.52 -14.43 0.47
CA ALA A 20 11.06 -13.44 -0.44
C ALA A 20 12.49 -13.81 -0.87
N ASP A 21 13.32 -14.24 0.08
CA ASP A 21 14.68 -14.67 -0.21
C ASP A 21 14.72 -15.95 -1.06
N ALA A 22 13.82 -16.89 -0.82
CA ALA A 22 13.74 -18.11 -1.60
C ALA A 22 13.41 -17.84 -3.08
N SER A 23 12.66 -16.79 -3.37
CA SER A 23 12.36 -16.39 -4.74
C SER A 23 13.56 -15.80 -5.48
N THR A 24 14.59 -15.34 -4.75
CA THR A 24 15.78 -14.73 -5.33
C THR A 24 16.97 -15.68 -5.43
N THR A 25 16.93 -16.83 -4.75
CA THR A 25 18.05 -17.77 -4.70
C THR A 25 18.06 -18.81 -5.82
N GLY A 26 17.07 -18.84 -6.66
CA GLY A 26 16.93 -19.84 -7.71
C GLY A 26 17.79 -19.68 -8.94
N GLY A 27 18.63 -18.66 -9.04
CA GLY A 27 19.66 -18.41 -10.07
C GLY A 27 19.24 -18.50 -11.53
N ALA A 28 18.47 -19.48 -11.95
CA ALA A 28 18.14 -19.75 -13.33
C ALA A 28 16.67 -19.55 -13.70
N VAL A 29 15.79 -19.41 -12.70
CA VAL A 29 14.35 -19.23 -12.93
C VAL A 29 13.90 -18.00 -12.20
N VAL A 30 13.54 -16.95 -12.95
CA VAL A 30 12.90 -15.78 -12.38
C VAL A 30 11.49 -16.18 -12.00
N GLN A 31 11.26 -16.44 -10.72
CA GLN A 31 9.90 -16.62 -10.23
C GLN A 31 9.24 -15.28 -10.09
N ASP A 32 8.06 -15.18 -10.66
CA ASP A 32 7.23 -14.00 -10.53
C ASP A 32 6.67 -13.94 -9.10
N TRP A 33 7.01 -12.88 -8.38
CA TRP A 33 6.59 -12.72 -6.99
C TRP A 33 5.16 -12.13 -6.92
N ALA A 34 4.45 -12.45 -5.86
CA ALA A 34 3.15 -11.85 -5.59
C ALA A 34 3.32 -10.34 -5.31
N ARG A 35 2.47 -9.55 -5.90
CA ARG A 35 2.54 -8.09 -5.81
C ARG A 35 2.01 -7.62 -4.44
N PRO A 36 2.85 -7.05 -3.56
CA PRO A 36 2.41 -6.67 -2.23
C PRO A 36 1.63 -5.36 -2.22
N VAL A 37 0.71 -5.23 -1.28
CA VAL A 37 0.17 -3.92 -0.89
C VAL A 37 1.23 -3.21 -0.07
N VAL A 38 1.68 -2.05 -0.52
CA VAL A 38 2.79 -1.32 0.11
C VAL A 38 2.37 0.01 0.73
N HIS A 39 1.18 0.49 0.42
CA HIS A 39 0.67 1.78 0.88
C HIS A 39 -0.84 1.82 0.73
N TRP A 40 -1.49 2.77 1.40
CA TRP A 40 -2.93 2.98 1.27
C TRP A 40 -3.24 4.46 1.42
N GLU A 41 -4.38 4.87 0.86
CA GLU A 41 -4.85 6.25 0.90
C GLU A 41 -6.28 6.28 1.39
N ILE A 42 -6.61 7.25 2.22
CA ILE A 42 -7.98 7.59 2.56
C ILE A 42 -8.28 8.97 1.97
N GLU A 43 -9.22 9.05 1.05
CA GLU A 43 -9.73 10.32 0.54
C GLU A 43 -10.78 10.86 1.51
N ALA A 44 -10.70 12.14 1.82
CA ALA A 44 -11.58 12.75 2.81
C ALA A 44 -12.09 14.11 2.34
N LYS A 45 -13.40 14.31 2.43
CA LYS A 45 -14.02 15.61 2.17
C LYS A 45 -13.71 16.60 3.28
N ASP A 46 -13.59 16.09 4.52
CA ASP A 46 -13.20 16.87 5.70
C ASP A 46 -11.99 16.18 6.35
N PRO A 47 -10.77 16.45 5.84
CA PRO A 47 -9.58 15.76 6.31
C PRO A 47 -9.23 16.02 7.77
N GLU A 48 -9.50 17.22 8.29
CA GLU A 48 -9.21 17.51 9.69
C GLU A 48 -10.10 16.71 10.64
N ARG A 49 -11.36 16.54 10.30
CA ARG A 49 -12.29 15.70 11.06
C ARG A 49 -11.88 14.24 11.01
N GLN A 50 -11.48 13.76 9.83
CA GLN A 50 -11.00 12.37 9.66
C GLN A 50 -9.72 12.13 10.44
N LYS A 51 -8.79 13.07 10.40
CA LYS A 51 -7.56 12.99 11.19
C LYS A 51 -7.87 12.85 12.68
N ALA A 52 -8.73 13.69 13.20
CA ALA A 52 -9.13 13.63 14.62
C ALA A 52 -9.78 12.29 14.96
N PHE A 53 -10.66 11.80 14.11
CA PHE A 53 -11.33 10.50 14.30
C PHE A 53 -10.33 9.36 14.44
N TYR A 54 -9.42 9.24 13.49
CA TYR A 54 -8.45 8.14 13.49
C TYR A 54 -7.40 8.27 14.57
N ALA A 55 -6.95 9.49 14.85
CA ALA A 55 -6.00 9.72 15.92
C ALA A 55 -6.60 9.34 17.29
N ASP A 56 -7.85 9.72 17.52
CA ASP A 56 -8.52 9.42 18.79
C ASP A 56 -8.88 7.94 18.92
N LEU A 57 -9.36 7.32 17.84
CA LEU A 57 -9.79 5.92 17.89
C LEU A 57 -8.64 4.94 17.90
N PHE A 58 -7.63 5.16 17.07
CA PHE A 58 -6.55 4.21 16.86
C PHE A 58 -5.21 4.68 17.42
N ASN A 59 -5.17 5.85 17.99
CA ASN A 59 -3.93 6.43 18.53
C ASN A 59 -2.86 6.62 17.43
N TRP A 60 -3.30 6.90 16.22
CA TRP A 60 -2.40 7.17 15.11
C TRP A 60 -1.80 8.57 15.20
N THR A 61 -0.50 8.67 14.90
CA THR A 61 0.16 9.95 14.70
C THR A 61 0.04 10.32 13.23
N ILE A 62 -0.82 11.28 12.92
CA ILE A 62 -1.11 11.69 11.55
C ILE A 62 -0.50 13.07 11.29
N GLY A 63 0.22 13.20 10.18
CA GLY A 63 0.86 14.45 9.77
C GLY A 63 -0.14 15.52 9.35
N ASP A 64 0.39 16.67 8.97
CA ASP A 64 -0.37 17.81 8.51
C ASP A 64 -0.15 18.07 7.02
N GLY A 65 -0.92 18.97 6.46
CA GLY A 65 -0.79 19.39 5.07
C GLY A 65 -1.78 18.70 4.13
N PHE A 66 -1.55 18.83 2.85
CA PHE A 66 -2.42 18.25 1.83
C PHE A 66 -2.36 16.71 1.84
N ILE A 67 -1.18 16.17 2.01
CA ILE A 67 -0.95 14.73 2.23
C ILE A 67 -0.62 14.55 3.71
N MET A 68 -1.57 14.02 4.45
CA MET A 68 -1.42 13.76 5.89
C MET A 68 -0.86 12.36 6.08
N GLU A 69 0.43 12.28 6.27
CA GLU A 69 1.16 11.01 6.33
C GLU A 69 0.81 10.20 7.57
N ILE A 70 0.58 8.91 7.39
CA ILE A 70 0.37 7.94 8.47
C ILE A 70 1.53 6.96 8.40
N PRO A 71 2.48 7.01 9.36
CA PRO A 71 3.70 6.22 9.28
C PRO A 71 3.45 4.71 9.33
N ALA A 72 4.35 3.95 8.70
CA ALA A 72 4.37 2.51 8.82
C ALA A 72 4.80 2.10 10.24
N GLY A 73 4.29 0.98 10.72
CA GLY A 73 4.74 0.35 11.96
C GLY A 73 4.58 1.23 13.19
N ILE A 74 3.47 1.91 13.36
CA ILE A 74 3.27 2.97 14.37
C ILE A 74 2.96 2.48 15.78
N GLY A 75 3.49 1.37 16.19
CA GLY A 75 3.51 1.00 17.60
C GLY A 75 2.69 -0.23 18.00
N GLY A 76 2.03 -0.88 17.06
CA GLY A 76 1.36 -2.14 17.32
C GLY A 76 2.33 -3.31 17.30
N PRO A 77 1.91 -4.49 17.77
CA PRO A 77 2.75 -5.69 17.72
C PRO A 77 3.00 -6.20 16.29
N GLU A 78 2.10 -5.88 15.36
CA GLU A 78 2.28 -6.23 13.94
C GLU A 78 2.57 -4.95 13.17
N PRO A 79 3.75 -4.82 12.55
CA PRO A 79 4.05 -3.66 11.72
C PRO A 79 3.21 -3.69 10.44
N GLY A 80 2.50 -2.62 10.17
CA GLY A 80 1.71 -2.46 8.95
C GLY A 80 2.35 -1.48 7.98
N PRO A 81 1.91 -1.47 6.71
CA PRO A 81 2.35 -0.45 5.77
C PRO A 81 1.83 0.93 6.17
N GLY A 82 2.58 1.96 5.83
CA GLY A 82 2.14 3.32 5.99
C GLY A 82 1.09 3.72 4.97
N GLY A 83 0.45 4.85 5.19
CA GLY A 83 -0.56 5.39 4.31
C GLY A 83 -0.65 6.90 4.44
N HIS A 84 -1.69 7.47 3.87
CA HIS A 84 -1.95 8.90 4.04
C HIS A 84 -3.44 9.22 3.92
N LEU A 85 -3.82 10.33 4.52
CA LEU A 85 -5.09 11.02 4.32
C LEU A 85 -4.88 12.13 3.30
N ARG A 86 -5.80 12.27 2.36
CA ARG A 86 -5.75 13.33 1.37
C ARG A 86 -7.11 14.01 1.25
N ALA A 87 -7.11 15.34 1.22
CA ALA A 87 -8.30 16.11 0.92
C ALA A 87 -8.80 15.80 -0.50
N SER A 88 -10.09 15.57 -0.64
CA SER A 88 -10.72 15.22 -1.91
C SER A 88 -12.19 15.63 -1.91
N ASP A 89 -12.78 15.73 -3.08
CA ASP A 89 -14.22 15.91 -3.23
C ASP A 89 -15.02 14.62 -3.06
N ARG A 90 -14.32 13.51 -2.81
CA ARG A 90 -14.88 12.18 -2.55
C ARG A 90 -14.37 11.61 -1.24
N SER A 91 -15.04 10.54 -0.82
CA SER A 91 -14.57 9.68 0.27
C SER A 91 -14.24 8.32 -0.30
N GLY A 92 -13.29 7.62 0.30
CA GLY A 92 -12.94 6.28 -0.13
C GLY A 92 -11.55 5.87 0.30
N VAL A 93 -11.24 4.60 0.06
CA VAL A 93 -9.96 3.99 0.36
C VAL A 93 -9.37 3.44 -0.93
N THR A 94 -8.10 3.70 -1.16
CA THR A 94 -7.35 3.17 -2.29
C THR A 94 -6.14 2.40 -1.78
N LEU A 95 -5.94 1.17 -2.28
CA LEU A 95 -4.76 0.37 -1.98
C LEU A 95 -3.70 0.63 -3.04
N TYR A 96 -2.43 0.65 -2.60
CA TYR A 96 -1.28 0.81 -3.47
C TYR A 96 -0.56 -0.53 -3.56
N VAL A 97 -0.41 -1.04 -4.76
CA VAL A 97 0.18 -2.36 -5.04
C VAL A 97 1.45 -2.19 -5.84
N GLN A 98 2.55 -2.71 -5.33
CA GLN A 98 3.84 -2.64 -6.02
C GLN A 98 3.88 -3.67 -7.16
N VAL A 99 4.32 -3.22 -8.34
CA VAL A 99 4.45 -4.07 -9.52
C VAL A 99 5.88 -3.99 -10.07
N ALA A 100 6.29 -5.03 -10.76
CA ALA A 100 7.64 -5.09 -11.32
C ALA A 100 7.80 -4.21 -12.55
N ASP A 101 6.77 -4.17 -13.40
CA ASP A 101 6.75 -3.38 -14.64
C ASP A 101 5.38 -2.72 -14.76
N LEU A 102 5.35 -1.40 -14.60
CA LEU A 102 4.12 -0.63 -14.54
C LEU A 102 3.34 -0.70 -15.86
N ARG A 103 4.00 -0.50 -16.98
CA ARG A 103 3.33 -0.53 -18.30
C ARG A 103 2.76 -1.90 -18.62
N ALA A 104 3.55 -2.95 -18.40
CA ALA A 104 3.10 -4.32 -18.63
C ALA A 104 1.93 -4.67 -17.69
N SER A 105 1.97 -4.21 -16.45
CA SER A 105 0.90 -4.44 -15.47
C SER A 105 -0.40 -3.74 -15.88
N LEU A 106 -0.31 -2.52 -16.41
CA LEU A 106 -1.48 -1.80 -16.94
C LEU A 106 -2.10 -2.53 -18.11
N ASP A 107 -1.30 -2.95 -19.08
CA ASP A 107 -1.77 -3.66 -20.26
C ASP A 107 -2.45 -4.98 -19.85
N LYS A 108 -1.83 -5.71 -18.95
CA LYS A 108 -2.40 -6.93 -18.39
C LYS A 108 -3.72 -6.67 -17.65
N SER A 109 -3.77 -5.60 -16.84
CA SER A 109 -4.97 -5.27 -16.07
C SER A 109 -6.16 -5.01 -17.00
N VAL A 110 -5.97 -4.29 -18.09
CA VAL A 110 -7.03 -4.04 -19.07
C VAL A 110 -7.52 -5.34 -19.70
N SER A 111 -6.59 -6.23 -20.04
CA SER A 111 -6.95 -7.55 -20.61
C SER A 111 -7.75 -8.41 -19.63
N LEU A 112 -7.64 -8.14 -18.33
CA LEU A 112 -8.35 -8.85 -17.28
C LEU A 112 -9.63 -8.14 -16.81
N GLY A 113 -10.01 -7.03 -17.45
CA GLY A 113 -11.27 -6.34 -17.18
C GLY A 113 -11.15 -5.06 -16.34
N ALA A 114 -9.96 -4.59 -16.07
CA ALA A 114 -9.76 -3.33 -15.36
C ALA A 114 -9.95 -2.13 -16.29
N THR A 115 -10.20 -0.97 -15.68
CA THR A 115 -10.26 0.32 -16.36
C THR A 115 -9.09 1.19 -15.88
N ILE A 116 -8.31 1.77 -16.80
CA ILE A 116 -7.27 2.73 -16.42
C ILE A 116 -7.92 4.07 -16.15
N VAL A 117 -7.68 4.63 -14.96
CA VAL A 117 -8.20 5.95 -14.56
C VAL A 117 -7.09 6.99 -14.42
N ALA A 118 -5.84 6.56 -14.32
CA ALA A 118 -4.69 7.44 -14.33
C ALA A 118 -3.53 6.76 -15.05
N GLU A 119 -3.11 7.34 -16.17
CA GLU A 119 -1.91 6.89 -16.87
C GLU A 119 -0.67 7.15 -16.03
N PRO A 120 0.46 6.48 -16.30
CA PRO A 120 1.66 6.62 -15.47
C PRO A 120 2.06 8.07 -15.25
N PHE A 121 2.34 8.42 -14.02
CA PHE A 121 2.80 9.74 -13.61
C PHE A 121 3.81 9.63 -12.48
N ASP A 122 4.72 10.60 -12.41
CA ASP A 122 5.73 10.66 -11.37
C ASP A 122 5.26 11.51 -10.21
N VAL A 123 5.42 10.98 -8.99
CA VAL A 123 5.25 11.77 -7.78
C VAL A 123 6.56 12.50 -7.51
N PRO A 124 6.56 13.82 -7.28
CA PRO A 124 7.78 14.55 -6.95
C PRO A 124 8.47 13.91 -5.74
N HIS A 125 9.75 13.54 -5.89
CA HIS A 125 10.55 12.83 -4.89
C HIS A 125 9.95 11.49 -4.44
N GLY A 126 9.13 10.89 -5.28
CA GLY A 126 8.43 9.65 -4.99
C GLY A 126 8.40 8.69 -6.18
N PRO A 127 7.59 7.66 -6.09
CA PRO A 127 7.51 6.63 -7.12
C PRO A 127 6.74 7.08 -8.36
N THR A 128 6.84 6.28 -9.42
CA THR A 128 5.95 6.38 -10.58
C THR A 128 4.70 5.54 -10.28
N LEU A 129 3.55 6.13 -10.47
CA LEU A 129 2.24 5.55 -10.17
C LEU A 129 1.36 5.49 -11.41
N ALA A 130 0.37 4.59 -11.36
CA ALA A 130 -0.76 4.61 -12.29
C ALA A 130 -2.00 4.13 -11.56
N GLY A 131 -3.18 4.58 -11.99
CA GLY A 131 -4.44 4.25 -11.32
C GLY A 131 -5.33 3.37 -12.19
N ILE A 132 -5.95 2.38 -11.57
CA ILE A 132 -6.93 1.52 -12.21
C ILE A 132 -8.16 1.34 -11.31
N LEU A 133 -9.26 0.95 -11.94
CA LEU A 133 -10.39 0.33 -11.24
C LEU A 133 -10.38 -1.15 -11.59
N ASP A 134 -10.58 -1.99 -10.59
CA ASP A 134 -10.74 -3.42 -10.83
C ASP A 134 -12.10 -3.70 -11.52
N PRO A 135 -12.41 -4.96 -11.91
CA PRO A 135 -13.68 -5.25 -12.59
C PRO A 135 -14.94 -4.89 -11.81
N GLU A 136 -14.86 -4.74 -10.50
CA GLU A 136 -15.97 -4.33 -9.64
C GLU A 136 -15.95 -2.81 -9.34
N GLY A 137 -14.99 -2.08 -9.87
CA GLY A 137 -14.87 -0.64 -9.67
C GLY A 137 -14.06 -0.20 -8.45
N ASN A 138 -13.34 -1.11 -7.80
CA ASN A 138 -12.49 -0.75 -6.67
C ASN A 138 -11.23 -0.05 -7.15
N PRO A 139 -10.84 1.08 -6.54
CA PRO A 139 -9.64 1.80 -6.96
C PRO A 139 -8.37 1.15 -6.43
N LEU A 140 -7.38 1.05 -7.30
CA LEU A 140 -6.04 0.60 -6.97
C LEU A 140 -5.03 1.54 -7.63
N MET A 141 -3.95 1.85 -6.90
CA MET A 141 -2.78 2.50 -7.47
C MET A 141 -1.69 1.46 -7.66
N LEU A 142 -1.09 1.44 -8.82
CA LEU A 142 0.07 0.58 -9.12
C LEU A 142 1.34 1.40 -8.92
N VAL A 143 2.30 0.82 -8.24
CA VAL A 143 3.57 1.47 -7.87
C VAL A 143 4.71 0.75 -8.59
N GLN A 144 5.49 1.47 -9.38
CA GLN A 144 6.66 0.90 -10.04
C GLN A 144 7.71 0.52 -8.98
N ALA A 145 8.15 -0.72 -9.02
CA ALA A 145 9.21 -1.20 -8.14
C ALA A 145 10.57 -0.60 -8.49
#